data_0ccef9ec79f54789406792811e212afa
#
_entry.id   0ccef9ec79f54789406792811e212afa
#
_cell.length_a   1.000
_cell.length_b   1.000
_cell.length_c   1.000
_cell.angle_alpha   90.00
_cell.angle_beta   90.00
_cell.angle_gamma   90.00
#
_symmetry.space_group_name_H-M   'P 1'
#
loop_
_entity.id
_entity.type
_entity.pdbx_description
1 polymer ?
#
loop_
_entity_poly.entity_id
_entity_poly.type
_entity_poly.pdbx_seq_one_letter_code
_entity_poly.pdbx_strand_id
1 'polypeptide(L)'
;MKSCITLTLVICLLASSVFSQKMPAQKQAIVNSVENHKMALVDLSDQIWALAETAFEETESSKLLADYAEQQGFKVERGVANIPTAFIASYGSGTPIIGILGEFDALPGLSQKTEPTKQPLEEGKPGHGCGHNLFGAGSLGAAIAVKEWMEANKIEGTIRFYGTPAEEKYFGKLYMAREGLFSDLDVCLDWHPGAQTRANVQSSQALVDFIVEFEGQAAHAALDPWNGKSALDGLEFFTMGLNYMREHVKPTVRIHYQIQHGGDVVNVVPDYARVWTRVRDAKRVEMDEVYKRAQEIARGAAIMANVDYKITLVSGLHELIVNRTGAAALQANLELLGDIEYTTEEMTFGKGIQAATDKPLTGMDASIRPLERTREYPNGGSSDVGDVSWQVPQISLAVTTAPEGTPWHSWAVVACGGMSIGHKGLVYAAKA
;
A
#
# COMPACT_ATOMS: atom_id res chain seq x y z
N MET A 1 63.61 29.22 40.10
CA MET A 1 62.55 28.41 40.65
C MET A 1 61.38 28.44 39.64
N LYS A 2 61.21 27.40 38.83
CA LYS A 2 60.08 27.25 37.86
C LYS A 2 59.22 26.11 38.39
N SER A 3 58.00 26.46 38.82
CA SER A 3 57.00 25.50 39.31
C SER A 3 56.26 24.90 38.12
N CYS A 4 56.42 23.61 37.88
CA CYS A 4 55.62 22.84 36.92
C CYS A 4 54.30 22.42 37.60
N ILE A 5 53.18 22.94 37.11
CA ILE A 5 51.86 22.48 37.50
C ILE A 5 51.48 21.37 36.51
N THR A 6 51.41 20.14 36.99
CA THR A 6 50.95 18.97 36.23
C THR A 6 49.43 18.91 36.33
N LEU A 7 48.76 19.18 35.21
CA LEU A 7 47.27 19.07 35.10
C LEU A 7 46.91 17.62 34.80
N THR A 8 46.37 16.90 35.78
CA THR A 8 45.89 15.53 35.62
C THR A 8 44.46 15.58 35.06
N LEU A 9 44.33 15.20 33.79
CA LEU A 9 43.07 15.10 33.08
C LEU A 9 42.38 13.78 33.51
N VAL A 10 41.36 13.85 34.34
CA VAL A 10 40.50 12.70 34.72
C VAL A 10 39.46 12.57 33.62
N ILE A 11 39.67 11.62 32.70
CA ILE A 11 38.64 11.21 31.70
C ILE A 11 37.62 10.30 32.42
N CYS A 12 36.49 10.86 32.78
CA CYS A 12 35.31 10.06 33.18
C CYS A 12 34.74 9.41 31.94
N LEU A 13 35.08 8.16 31.70
CA LEU A 13 34.36 7.27 30.77
C LEU A 13 32.97 6.99 31.36
N LEU A 14 31.99 7.78 31.00
CA LEU A 14 30.58 7.42 31.16
C LEU A 14 30.30 6.27 30.20
N ALA A 15 30.50 5.05 30.66
CA ALA A 15 29.93 3.87 30.02
C ALA A 15 28.40 4.00 30.11
N SER A 16 27.76 4.48 29.05
CA SER A 16 26.32 4.39 28.86
C SER A 16 26.00 2.91 28.76
N SER A 17 25.70 2.26 29.88
CA SER A 17 25.07 0.94 29.87
C SER A 17 23.71 1.14 29.21
N VAL A 18 23.59 0.77 27.94
CA VAL A 18 22.32 0.54 27.28
C VAL A 18 21.67 -0.63 28.03
N PHE A 19 20.86 -0.29 29.04
CA PHE A 19 19.98 -1.28 29.62
C PHE A 19 18.99 -1.67 28.52
N SER A 20 19.22 -2.81 27.87
CA SER A 20 18.18 -3.46 27.07
C SER A 20 16.96 -3.61 27.99
N GLN A 21 15.92 -2.86 27.71
CA GLN A 21 14.69 -2.92 28.49
C GLN A 21 14.12 -4.32 28.31
N LYS A 22 14.01 -5.08 29.42
CA LYS A 22 13.49 -6.45 29.38
C LYS A 22 12.05 -6.42 28.85
N MET A 23 11.78 -7.20 27.82
CA MET A 23 10.43 -7.30 27.25
C MET A 23 9.42 -7.74 28.32
N PRO A 24 8.29 -7.03 28.50
CA PRO A 24 7.24 -7.43 29.43
C PRO A 24 6.71 -8.83 29.08
N ALA A 25 6.37 -9.62 30.11
CA ALA A 25 5.95 -11.02 29.92
C ALA A 25 4.74 -11.17 28.98
N GLN A 26 3.80 -10.22 29.01
CA GLN A 26 2.65 -10.18 28.11
C GLN A 26 3.06 -10.03 26.65
N LYS A 27 3.97 -9.10 26.35
CA LYS A 27 4.50 -8.90 24.99
C LYS A 27 5.33 -10.09 24.54
N GLN A 28 6.11 -10.70 25.45
CA GLN A 28 6.85 -11.91 25.15
C GLN A 28 5.93 -13.09 24.78
N ALA A 29 4.74 -13.18 25.39
CA ALA A 29 3.76 -14.21 25.04
C ALA A 29 3.24 -14.01 23.59
N ILE A 30 2.97 -12.77 23.15
CA ILE A 30 2.61 -12.45 21.76
C ILE A 30 3.75 -12.84 20.79
N VAL A 31 4.98 -12.43 21.09
CA VAL A 31 6.16 -12.78 20.27
C VAL A 31 6.31 -14.29 20.14
N ASN A 32 6.13 -15.05 21.23
CA ASN A 32 6.22 -16.50 21.23
C ASN A 32 5.09 -17.15 20.39
N SER A 33 3.87 -16.61 20.48
CA SER A 33 2.75 -17.06 19.65
C SER A 33 3.06 -16.90 18.16
N VAL A 34 3.52 -15.72 17.73
CA VAL A 34 3.93 -15.49 16.33
C VAL A 34 5.05 -16.47 15.90
N GLU A 35 6.05 -16.72 16.75
CA GLU A 35 7.11 -17.68 16.44
C GLU A 35 6.58 -19.13 16.28
N ASN A 36 5.60 -19.53 17.09
CA ASN A 36 4.98 -20.85 16.97
C ASN A 36 4.23 -21.02 15.64
N HIS A 37 3.63 -19.94 15.11
CA HIS A 37 2.92 -19.94 13.84
C HIS A 37 3.80 -19.62 12.62
N LYS A 38 5.06 -19.23 12.83
CA LYS A 38 5.99 -18.74 11.80
C LYS A 38 6.00 -19.58 10.53
N MET A 39 6.16 -20.88 10.64
CA MET A 39 6.26 -21.76 9.47
C MET A 39 4.95 -21.78 8.67
N ALA A 40 3.81 -21.82 9.34
CA ALA A 40 2.50 -21.80 8.68
C ALA A 40 2.21 -20.45 8.01
N LEU A 41 2.62 -19.33 8.63
CA LEU A 41 2.46 -17.99 8.06
C LEU A 41 3.36 -17.78 6.84
N VAL A 42 4.58 -18.29 6.87
CA VAL A 42 5.49 -18.27 5.71
C VAL A 42 4.93 -19.10 4.57
N ASP A 43 4.47 -20.34 4.84
CA ASP A 43 3.86 -21.20 3.85
C ASP A 43 2.60 -20.59 3.23
N LEU A 44 1.75 -19.94 4.04
CA LEU A 44 0.57 -19.21 3.58
C LEU A 44 0.96 -18.05 2.64
N SER A 45 1.98 -17.27 3.01
CA SER A 45 2.50 -16.20 2.18
C SER A 45 3.09 -16.71 0.86
N ASP A 46 3.83 -17.82 0.89
CA ASP A 46 4.43 -18.42 -0.31
C ASP A 46 3.38 -18.99 -1.26
N GLN A 47 2.28 -19.57 -0.74
CA GLN A 47 1.14 -19.98 -1.56
C GLN A 47 0.47 -18.80 -2.25
N ILE A 48 0.22 -17.68 -1.53
CA ILE A 48 -0.34 -16.43 -2.08
C ILE A 48 0.63 -15.85 -3.12
N TRP A 49 1.93 -15.85 -2.82
CA TRP A 49 2.98 -15.39 -3.75
C TRP A 49 2.96 -16.17 -5.07
N ALA A 50 2.76 -17.49 -5.00
CA ALA A 50 2.71 -18.35 -6.17
C ALA A 50 1.43 -18.19 -7.00
N LEU A 51 0.27 -17.89 -6.34
CA LEU A 51 -1.00 -17.62 -7.00
C LEU A 51 -0.96 -16.29 -7.75
N ALA A 52 -0.41 -15.25 -7.14
CA ALA A 52 -0.24 -13.91 -7.71
C ALA A 52 -1.52 -13.38 -8.39
N GLU A 53 -2.67 -13.54 -7.74
CA GLU A 53 -3.98 -13.13 -8.26
C GLU A 53 -4.15 -11.62 -8.21
N THR A 54 -4.73 -11.04 -9.25
CA THR A 54 -4.88 -9.58 -9.36
C THR A 54 -6.21 -9.08 -8.81
N ALA A 55 -6.34 -7.77 -8.69
CA ALA A 55 -7.46 -7.05 -8.08
C ALA A 55 -8.84 -7.59 -8.44
N PHE A 56 -9.63 -7.99 -7.45
CA PHE A 56 -10.94 -8.65 -7.49
C PHE A 56 -10.97 -10.07 -8.09
N GLU A 57 -9.80 -10.64 -8.41
CA GLU A 57 -9.64 -12.01 -8.89
C GLU A 57 -8.91 -12.90 -7.86
N GLU A 58 -8.65 -12.38 -6.65
CA GLU A 58 -7.88 -13.01 -5.56
C GLU A 58 -8.66 -14.13 -4.85
N THR A 59 -9.29 -15.02 -5.62
CA THR A 59 -10.24 -16.02 -5.12
C THR A 59 -9.57 -17.04 -4.21
N GLU A 60 -8.47 -17.64 -4.66
CA GLU A 60 -7.76 -18.66 -3.89
C GLU A 60 -6.94 -18.03 -2.74
N SER A 61 -6.33 -16.85 -2.97
CA SER A 61 -5.60 -16.10 -1.94
C SER A 61 -6.51 -15.71 -0.77
N SER A 62 -7.69 -15.16 -1.07
CA SER A 62 -8.73 -14.87 -0.09
C SER A 62 -9.17 -16.12 0.67
N LYS A 63 -9.40 -17.21 -0.08
CA LYS A 63 -9.81 -18.49 0.51
C LYS A 63 -8.76 -19.04 1.46
N LEU A 64 -7.48 -19.02 1.09
CA LEU A 64 -6.38 -19.48 1.93
C LEU A 64 -6.32 -18.73 3.27
N LEU A 65 -6.38 -17.40 3.23
CA LEU A 65 -6.37 -16.56 4.44
C LEU A 65 -7.61 -16.81 5.30
N ALA A 66 -8.80 -16.84 4.70
CA ALA A 66 -10.06 -17.06 5.39
C ALA A 66 -10.16 -18.44 6.04
N ASP A 67 -9.78 -19.50 5.30
CA ASP A 67 -9.77 -20.88 5.80
C ASP A 67 -8.78 -21.05 6.95
N TYR A 68 -7.58 -20.42 6.84
CA TYR A 68 -6.61 -20.46 7.93
C TYR A 68 -7.11 -19.73 9.17
N ALA A 69 -7.77 -18.58 9.00
CA ALA A 69 -8.41 -17.87 10.12
C ALA A 69 -9.49 -18.74 10.81
N GLU A 70 -10.34 -19.45 10.05
CA GLU A 70 -11.32 -20.39 10.61
C GLU A 70 -10.66 -21.54 11.38
N GLN A 71 -9.59 -22.13 10.84
CA GLN A 71 -8.81 -23.16 11.51
C GLN A 71 -8.22 -22.67 12.83
N GLN A 72 -7.87 -21.38 12.92
CA GLN A 72 -7.40 -20.74 14.13
C GLN A 72 -8.53 -20.28 15.07
N GLY A 73 -9.79 -20.61 14.77
CA GLY A 73 -10.94 -20.39 15.64
C GLY A 73 -11.60 -19.01 15.53
N PHE A 74 -11.35 -18.27 14.45
CA PHE A 74 -12.11 -17.08 14.12
C PHE A 74 -13.44 -17.43 13.47
N LYS A 75 -14.47 -16.60 13.72
CA LYS A 75 -15.70 -16.59 12.95
C LYS A 75 -15.47 -15.77 11.68
N VAL A 76 -15.55 -16.39 10.52
CA VAL A 76 -15.29 -15.73 9.25
C VAL A 76 -16.58 -15.42 8.50
N GLU A 77 -16.72 -14.18 8.06
CA GLU A 77 -17.77 -13.68 7.17
C GLU A 77 -17.16 -13.35 5.83
N ARG A 78 -17.54 -14.08 4.77
CA ARG A 78 -17.02 -13.93 3.41
C ARG A 78 -17.95 -13.13 2.53
N GLY A 79 -17.41 -12.48 1.49
CA GLY A 79 -18.20 -11.73 0.51
C GLY A 79 -18.76 -10.43 1.05
N VAL A 80 -18.10 -9.83 2.07
CA VAL A 80 -18.54 -8.58 2.66
C VAL A 80 -18.45 -7.43 1.64
N ALA A 81 -19.27 -6.40 1.82
CA ALA A 81 -19.39 -5.27 0.90
C ALA A 81 -19.74 -5.67 -0.56
N ASN A 82 -20.34 -6.85 -0.77
CA ASN A 82 -20.60 -7.45 -2.09
C ASN A 82 -19.34 -7.68 -2.92
N ILE A 83 -18.19 -7.85 -2.27
CA ILE A 83 -16.91 -8.20 -2.89
C ILE A 83 -16.62 -9.67 -2.57
N PRO A 84 -16.69 -10.61 -3.53
CA PRO A 84 -16.51 -12.03 -3.28
C PRO A 84 -15.21 -12.40 -2.56
N THR A 85 -14.15 -11.64 -2.79
CA THR A 85 -12.82 -11.86 -2.24
C THR A 85 -12.55 -11.10 -0.94
N ALA A 86 -13.47 -10.23 -0.48
CA ALA A 86 -13.38 -9.57 0.82
C ALA A 86 -13.97 -10.42 1.94
N PHE A 87 -13.35 -10.41 3.13
CA PHE A 87 -13.86 -11.11 4.28
C PHE A 87 -13.46 -10.46 5.60
N ILE A 88 -14.17 -10.80 6.68
CA ILE A 88 -13.85 -10.40 8.05
C ILE A 88 -13.76 -11.65 8.92
N ALA A 89 -12.65 -11.82 9.63
CA ALA A 89 -12.45 -12.87 10.63
C ALA A 89 -12.48 -12.25 12.03
N SER A 90 -13.44 -12.62 12.84
CA SER A 90 -13.70 -12.02 14.16
C SER A 90 -13.52 -13.01 15.29
N TYR A 91 -12.93 -12.58 16.41
CA TYR A 91 -12.84 -13.32 17.66
C TYR A 91 -13.16 -12.42 18.86
N GLY A 92 -13.79 -13.00 19.88
CA GLY A 92 -14.16 -12.30 21.12
C GLY A 92 -15.50 -11.55 20.99
N SER A 93 -15.78 -10.72 21.97
CA SER A 93 -16.98 -9.88 22.02
C SER A 93 -16.78 -8.69 22.95
N GLY A 94 -17.54 -7.63 22.71
CA GLY A 94 -17.44 -6.39 23.50
C GLY A 94 -16.32 -5.48 23.00
N THR A 95 -16.04 -4.45 23.80
CA THR A 95 -15.04 -3.42 23.52
C THR A 95 -13.78 -3.60 24.37
N PRO A 96 -12.59 -3.16 23.91
CA PRO A 96 -12.36 -2.49 22.63
C PRO A 96 -12.52 -3.43 21.42
N ILE A 97 -12.87 -2.84 20.25
CA ILE A 97 -12.93 -3.54 18.96
C ILE A 97 -11.71 -3.08 18.14
N ILE A 98 -10.78 -3.99 17.91
CA ILE A 98 -9.53 -3.71 17.21
C ILE A 98 -9.56 -4.38 15.83
N GLY A 99 -9.34 -3.58 14.78
CA GLY A 99 -9.19 -4.07 13.41
C GLY A 99 -7.73 -4.23 13.01
N ILE A 100 -7.42 -5.25 12.21
CA ILE A 100 -6.12 -5.42 11.53
C ILE A 100 -6.42 -5.66 10.06
N LEU A 101 -5.83 -4.82 9.19
CA LEU A 101 -5.99 -4.94 7.73
C LEU A 101 -4.97 -5.92 7.16
N GLY A 102 -5.35 -6.64 6.10
CA GLY A 102 -4.45 -7.51 5.34
C GLY A 102 -4.80 -7.49 3.86
N GLU A 103 -3.86 -7.02 3.03
CA GLU A 103 -3.93 -7.02 1.58
C GLU A 103 -3.30 -8.29 1.01
N PHE A 104 -3.72 -8.71 -0.19
CA PHE A 104 -3.25 -9.95 -0.82
C PHE A 104 -3.35 -9.96 -2.36
N ASP A 105 -3.59 -8.79 -2.98
CA ASP A 105 -3.63 -8.64 -4.43
C ASP A 105 -2.24 -8.46 -5.05
N ALA A 106 -2.08 -8.95 -6.29
CA ALA A 106 -0.87 -8.86 -7.08
C ALA A 106 -1.00 -7.85 -8.24
N LEU A 107 0.15 -7.49 -8.81
CA LEU A 107 0.25 -6.60 -9.95
C LEU A 107 0.45 -7.37 -11.26
N PRO A 108 -0.19 -6.96 -12.37
CA PRO A 108 -0.04 -7.63 -13.66
C PRO A 108 1.38 -7.48 -14.23
N GLY A 109 1.85 -8.51 -14.95
CA GLY A 109 3.09 -8.45 -15.72
C GLY A 109 4.40 -8.49 -14.93
N LEU A 110 4.36 -8.85 -13.64
CA LEU A 110 5.51 -8.83 -12.74
C LEU A 110 5.98 -10.21 -12.28
N SER A 111 5.55 -11.30 -12.94
CA SER A 111 6.00 -12.66 -12.63
C SER A 111 7.53 -12.74 -12.53
N GLN A 112 8.04 -13.35 -11.48
CA GLN A 112 9.48 -13.36 -11.16
C GLN A 112 9.86 -14.57 -10.30
N LYS A 113 11.07 -15.06 -10.49
CA LYS A 113 11.72 -16.04 -9.59
C LYS A 113 12.29 -15.35 -8.36
N THR A 114 12.58 -16.14 -7.32
CA THR A 114 13.30 -15.70 -6.12
C THR A 114 14.81 -15.55 -6.40
N GLU A 115 15.15 -14.79 -7.45
CA GLU A 115 16.51 -14.56 -7.92
C GLU A 115 16.83 -13.06 -7.91
N PRO A 116 18.06 -12.65 -7.58
CA PRO A 116 18.43 -11.23 -7.47
C PRO A 116 18.65 -10.56 -8.84
N THR A 117 18.09 -11.12 -9.91
CA THR A 117 18.11 -10.61 -11.28
C THR A 117 16.74 -10.82 -11.92
N LYS A 118 16.37 -10.01 -12.92
CA LYS A 118 15.08 -10.14 -13.60
C LYS A 118 14.98 -11.45 -14.36
N GLN A 119 14.19 -12.37 -13.86
CA GLN A 119 13.94 -13.69 -14.44
C GLN A 119 12.47 -14.07 -14.21
N PRO A 120 11.55 -13.75 -15.13
CA PRO A 120 10.16 -14.15 -15.01
C PRO A 120 10.02 -15.68 -14.81
N LEU A 121 9.09 -16.10 -13.95
CA LEU A 121 8.65 -17.51 -13.90
C LEU A 121 7.87 -17.84 -15.18
N GLU A 122 6.95 -16.94 -15.54
CA GLU A 122 6.14 -17.02 -16.74
C GLU A 122 5.94 -15.60 -17.31
N GLU A 123 6.33 -15.39 -18.56
CA GLU A 123 6.31 -14.06 -19.18
C GLU A 123 4.90 -13.46 -19.21
N GLY A 124 4.77 -12.21 -18.83
CA GLY A 124 3.50 -11.47 -18.83
C GLY A 124 2.53 -11.81 -17.68
N LYS A 125 2.80 -12.82 -16.86
CA LYS A 125 1.97 -13.16 -15.68
C LYS A 125 2.18 -12.19 -14.54
N PRO A 126 1.21 -12.09 -13.59
CA PRO A 126 1.30 -11.18 -12.44
C PRO A 126 2.34 -11.64 -11.41
N GLY A 127 2.62 -10.74 -10.45
CA GLY A 127 3.50 -11.00 -9.30
C GLY A 127 3.28 -9.96 -8.20
N HIS A 128 3.61 -10.31 -6.95
CA HIS A 128 3.44 -9.45 -5.78
C HIS A 128 4.50 -8.33 -5.72
N GLY A 129 4.38 -7.36 -6.65
CA GLY A 129 5.29 -6.22 -6.78
C GLY A 129 5.19 -5.17 -5.67
N CYS A 130 4.23 -5.33 -4.76
CA CYS A 130 4.06 -4.52 -3.54
C CYS A 130 4.25 -5.35 -2.25
N GLY A 131 4.35 -6.67 -2.35
CA GLY A 131 4.57 -7.58 -1.23
C GLY A 131 3.30 -7.90 -0.43
N HIS A 132 2.12 -7.77 -1.02
CA HIS A 132 0.84 -8.03 -0.34
C HIS A 132 0.67 -9.49 0.10
N ASN A 133 1.37 -10.45 -0.52
CA ASN A 133 1.47 -11.83 -0.01
C ASN A 133 2.01 -11.87 1.43
N LEU A 134 3.01 -11.04 1.74
CA LEU A 134 3.58 -10.91 3.08
C LEU A 134 2.60 -10.16 4.00
N PHE A 135 1.96 -9.10 3.49
CA PHE A 135 1.08 -8.23 4.24
C PHE A 135 -0.11 -9.02 4.80
N GLY A 136 -0.85 -9.72 3.97
CA GLY A 136 -2.02 -10.50 4.39
C GLY A 136 -1.67 -11.56 5.44
N ALA A 137 -0.65 -12.36 5.19
CA ALA A 137 -0.21 -13.42 6.09
C ALA A 137 0.34 -12.88 7.42
N GLY A 138 1.12 -11.80 7.40
CA GLY A 138 1.67 -11.17 8.60
C GLY A 138 0.61 -10.57 9.49
N SER A 139 -0.36 -9.85 8.90
CA SER A 139 -1.51 -9.28 9.62
C SER A 139 -2.39 -10.35 10.26
N LEU A 140 -2.64 -11.47 9.56
CA LEU A 140 -3.37 -12.58 10.14
C LEU A 140 -2.61 -13.21 11.31
N GLY A 141 -1.28 -13.33 11.20
CA GLY A 141 -0.40 -13.79 12.28
C GLY A 141 -0.50 -12.93 13.54
N ALA A 142 -0.56 -11.60 13.39
CA ALA A 142 -0.78 -10.66 14.48
C ALA A 142 -2.16 -10.88 15.15
N ALA A 143 -3.22 -11.01 14.34
CA ALA A 143 -4.57 -11.27 14.84
C ALA A 143 -4.65 -12.58 15.63
N ILE A 144 -4.02 -13.65 15.15
CA ILE A 144 -3.94 -14.95 15.83
C ILE A 144 -3.22 -14.82 17.18
N ALA A 145 -2.09 -14.14 17.22
CA ALA A 145 -1.31 -13.98 18.45
C ALA A 145 -2.08 -13.18 19.52
N VAL A 146 -2.78 -12.11 19.11
CA VAL A 146 -3.67 -11.34 20.02
C VAL A 146 -4.83 -12.21 20.50
N LYS A 147 -5.48 -12.96 19.62
CA LYS A 147 -6.56 -13.90 19.98
C LYS A 147 -6.09 -14.91 21.03
N GLU A 148 -4.96 -15.58 20.81
CA GLU A 148 -4.41 -16.56 21.77
C GLU A 148 -4.10 -15.94 23.13
N TRP A 149 -3.55 -14.71 23.13
CA TRP A 149 -3.30 -13.99 24.36
C TRP A 149 -4.59 -13.61 25.09
N MET A 150 -5.63 -13.16 24.36
CA MET A 150 -6.94 -12.85 24.92
C MET A 150 -7.56 -14.09 25.57
N GLU A 151 -7.52 -15.24 24.87
CA GLU A 151 -8.05 -16.51 25.35
C GLU A 151 -7.35 -16.99 26.61
N ALA A 152 -6.01 -17.01 26.62
CA ALA A 152 -5.19 -17.45 27.74
C ALA A 152 -5.39 -16.58 28.99
N ASN A 153 -5.64 -15.29 28.82
CA ASN A 153 -5.78 -14.31 29.93
C ASN A 153 -7.24 -13.92 30.20
N LYS A 154 -8.23 -14.50 29.49
CA LYS A 154 -9.66 -14.18 29.61
C LYS A 154 -9.93 -12.68 29.46
N ILE A 155 -9.31 -12.05 28.48
CA ILE A 155 -9.48 -10.64 28.18
C ILE A 155 -10.75 -10.44 27.34
N GLU A 156 -11.62 -9.56 27.79
CA GLU A 156 -12.78 -9.10 27.02
C GLU A 156 -12.36 -8.11 25.93
N GLY A 157 -13.07 -8.11 24.83
CA GLY A 157 -12.82 -7.29 23.65
C GLY A 157 -13.00 -8.09 22.36
N THR A 158 -12.85 -7.42 21.23
CA THR A 158 -13.00 -8.02 19.91
C THR A 158 -11.77 -7.72 19.07
N ILE A 159 -11.17 -8.77 18.46
CA ILE A 159 -10.17 -8.63 17.42
C ILE A 159 -10.77 -9.05 16.07
N ARG A 160 -10.58 -8.22 15.04
CA ARG A 160 -11.02 -8.49 13.68
C ARG A 160 -9.86 -8.40 12.70
N PHE A 161 -9.64 -9.43 11.94
CA PHE A 161 -8.81 -9.38 10.75
C PHE A 161 -9.69 -9.11 9.54
N TYR A 162 -9.32 -8.12 8.75
CA TYR A 162 -10.01 -7.73 7.52
C TYR A 162 -9.18 -8.17 6.33
N GLY A 163 -9.66 -9.15 5.58
CA GLY A 163 -9.11 -9.48 4.27
C GLY A 163 -9.58 -8.45 3.25
N THR A 164 -8.67 -7.56 2.83
CA THR A 164 -8.97 -6.38 2.02
C THR A 164 -8.37 -6.52 0.62
N PRO A 165 -9.16 -6.96 -0.39
CA PRO A 165 -8.70 -7.17 -1.76
C PRO A 165 -8.53 -5.86 -2.54
N ALA A 166 -7.86 -5.95 -3.70
CA ALA A 166 -7.87 -4.97 -4.79
C ALA A 166 -7.34 -3.58 -4.43
N GLU A 167 -6.33 -3.46 -3.55
CA GLU A 167 -5.72 -2.18 -3.22
C GLU A 167 -5.10 -1.51 -4.46
N GLU A 168 -4.39 -2.27 -5.28
CA GLU A 168 -3.57 -1.80 -6.39
C GLU A 168 -4.36 -1.13 -7.54
N LYS A 169 -5.65 -1.45 -7.66
CA LYS A 169 -6.41 -0.98 -8.82
C LYS A 169 -7.77 -0.40 -8.51
N TYR A 170 -8.56 -1.08 -7.67
CA TYR A 170 -9.96 -0.73 -7.48
C TYR A 170 -10.28 -0.25 -6.07
N PHE A 171 -9.30 -0.35 -5.15
CA PHE A 171 -9.42 0.18 -3.79
C PHE A 171 -10.55 -0.47 -2.98
N GLY A 172 -10.39 -1.75 -2.69
CA GLY A 172 -11.42 -2.58 -2.03
C GLY A 172 -11.90 -2.03 -0.68
N LYS A 173 -11.00 -1.41 0.10
CA LYS A 173 -11.34 -0.79 1.40
C LYS A 173 -12.30 0.38 1.25
N LEU A 174 -12.31 1.07 0.11
CA LEU A 174 -13.27 2.15 -0.16
C LEU A 174 -14.72 1.62 -0.17
N TYR A 175 -14.95 0.45 -0.77
CA TYR A 175 -16.27 -0.18 -0.78
C TYR A 175 -16.64 -0.69 0.62
N MET A 176 -15.69 -1.31 1.32
CA MET A 176 -15.88 -1.76 2.70
C MET A 176 -16.18 -0.60 3.65
N ALA A 177 -15.50 0.53 3.49
CA ALA A 177 -15.71 1.77 4.24
C ALA A 177 -17.11 2.36 3.97
N ARG A 178 -17.55 2.37 2.72
CA ARG A 178 -18.90 2.81 2.33
C ARG A 178 -20.01 1.98 2.97
N GLU A 179 -19.81 0.68 3.13
CA GLU A 179 -20.75 -0.21 3.83
C GLU A 179 -20.62 -0.14 5.36
N GLY A 180 -19.76 0.75 5.89
CA GLY A 180 -19.61 1.02 7.32
C GLY A 180 -18.85 -0.07 8.10
N LEU A 181 -18.11 -0.96 7.43
CA LEU A 181 -17.47 -2.13 8.06
C LEU A 181 -16.35 -1.77 9.04
N PHE A 182 -15.88 -0.54 9.05
CA PHE A 182 -14.84 -0.05 9.98
C PHE A 182 -15.41 0.90 11.05
N SER A 183 -16.68 1.29 10.97
CA SER A 183 -17.24 2.41 11.73
C SER A 183 -17.42 2.12 13.24
N ASP A 184 -17.42 0.86 13.65
CA ASP A 184 -17.54 0.44 15.06
C ASP A 184 -16.19 0.08 15.69
N LEU A 185 -15.07 0.24 14.98
CA LEU A 185 -13.74 -0.02 15.51
C LEU A 185 -13.28 1.11 16.44
N ASP A 186 -12.59 0.76 17.53
CA ASP A 186 -11.89 1.72 18.38
C ASP A 186 -10.52 2.10 17.81
N VAL A 187 -9.85 1.18 17.11
CA VAL A 187 -8.58 1.39 16.42
C VAL A 187 -8.42 0.38 15.29
N CYS A 188 -7.73 0.79 14.23
CA CYS A 188 -7.34 -0.08 13.13
C CYS A 188 -5.82 -0.06 12.95
N LEU A 189 -5.23 -1.23 12.70
CA LEU A 189 -3.79 -1.39 12.47
C LEU A 189 -3.56 -1.94 11.08
N ASP A 190 -2.43 -1.54 10.50
CA ASP A 190 -1.88 -2.15 9.30
C ASP A 190 -0.35 -2.12 9.33
N TRP A 191 0.25 -2.84 8.43
CA TRP A 191 1.68 -2.69 8.13
C TRP A 191 1.88 -2.76 6.63
N HIS A 192 3.02 -2.28 6.15
CA HIS A 192 3.34 -2.40 4.74
C HIS A 192 4.78 -2.88 4.54
N PRO A 193 5.02 -3.85 3.64
CA PRO A 193 6.35 -4.19 3.18
C PRO A 193 7.12 -2.94 2.74
N GLY A 194 8.40 -2.85 3.10
CA GLY A 194 9.20 -1.66 2.85
C GLY A 194 10.69 -1.95 2.73
N ALA A 195 11.46 -0.89 2.57
CA ALA A 195 12.92 -0.94 2.60
C ALA A 195 13.51 -0.48 3.94
N GLN A 196 12.67 -0.09 4.89
CA GLN A 196 13.06 0.39 6.21
C GLN A 196 12.01 0.01 7.25
N THR A 197 12.45 -0.35 8.46
CA THR A 197 11.55 -0.64 9.60
C THR A 197 11.31 0.63 10.39
N ARG A 198 10.03 1.06 10.49
CA ARG A 198 9.62 2.28 11.22
C ARG A 198 8.14 2.33 11.51
N ALA A 199 7.75 2.99 12.60
CA ALA A 199 6.36 3.43 12.78
C ALA A 199 6.05 4.55 11.78
N ASN A 200 4.91 4.45 11.06
CA ASN A 200 4.56 5.39 10.02
C ASN A 200 3.88 6.64 10.61
N VAL A 201 4.41 7.80 10.28
CA VAL A 201 3.86 9.13 10.62
C VAL A 201 3.75 10.02 9.39
N GLN A 202 3.69 9.42 8.21
CA GLN A 202 3.53 10.13 6.94
C GLN A 202 2.13 9.90 6.38
N SER A 203 1.54 10.92 5.82
CA SER A 203 0.26 10.84 5.09
C SER A 203 0.46 10.23 3.71
N SER A 204 -0.59 9.70 3.11
CA SER A 204 -0.70 9.39 1.68
C SER A 204 -1.35 10.54 0.91
N GLN A 205 -1.33 10.49 -0.43
CA GLN A 205 -2.02 11.46 -1.26
C GLN A 205 -3.49 11.06 -1.45
N ALA A 206 -4.39 12.04 -1.41
CA ALA A 206 -5.73 11.89 -1.97
C ALA A 206 -5.65 11.73 -3.49
N LEU A 207 -6.59 10.97 -4.09
CA LEU A 207 -6.70 10.85 -5.54
C LEU A 207 -8.15 10.80 -6.01
N VAL A 208 -8.35 11.13 -7.28
CA VAL A 208 -9.55 10.82 -8.04
C VAL A 208 -9.18 10.25 -9.40
N ASP A 209 -9.86 9.16 -9.76
CA ASP A 209 -9.81 8.53 -11.07
C ASP A 209 -11.12 8.74 -11.81
N PHE A 210 -11.06 9.20 -13.03
CA PHE A 210 -12.23 9.37 -13.88
C PHE A 210 -11.90 9.16 -15.35
N ILE A 211 -12.91 8.78 -16.10
CA ILE A 211 -12.85 8.60 -17.55
C ILE A 211 -13.67 9.71 -18.19
N VAL A 212 -13.11 10.33 -19.22
CA VAL A 212 -13.84 11.23 -20.11
C VAL A 212 -13.97 10.57 -21.46
N GLU A 213 -15.19 10.47 -21.95
CA GLU A 213 -15.57 9.94 -23.25
C GLU A 213 -16.15 11.09 -24.06
N PHE A 214 -15.74 11.17 -25.32
CA PHE A 214 -16.27 12.12 -26.30
C PHE A 214 -16.97 11.33 -27.40
N GLU A 215 -18.15 11.80 -27.81
CA GLU A 215 -18.98 11.20 -28.85
C GLU A 215 -19.26 12.24 -29.93
N GLY A 216 -18.89 11.91 -31.15
CA GLY A 216 -18.95 12.77 -32.33
C GLY A 216 -19.75 12.17 -33.45
N GLN A 217 -19.29 12.39 -34.69
CA GLN A 217 -19.92 11.87 -35.91
C GLN A 217 -18.86 11.54 -36.93
N ALA A 218 -18.86 10.28 -37.39
CA ALA A 218 -17.97 9.84 -38.46
C ALA A 218 -18.29 10.49 -39.78
N ALA A 219 -17.24 10.74 -40.61
CA ALA A 219 -17.32 11.17 -41.99
C ALA A 219 -16.06 10.73 -42.73
N HIS A 220 -16.11 10.72 -44.07
CA HIS A 220 -14.93 10.44 -44.87
C HIS A 220 -13.97 11.64 -44.81
N ALA A 221 -12.78 11.46 -44.21
CA ALA A 221 -11.86 12.56 -43.92
C ALA A 221 -11.39 13.37 -45.15
N ALA A 222 -11.39 12.79 -46.35
CA ALA A 222 -10.99 13.48 -47.57
C ALA A 222 -12.17 13.92 -48.43
N LEU A 223 -13.34 13.25 -48.32
CA LEU A 223 -14.47 13.52 -49.23
C LEU A 223 -15.42 14.59 -48.68
N ASP A 224 -15.81 14.43 -47.41
CA ASP A 224 -16.84 15.26 -46.79
C ASP A 224 -16.61 15.49 -45.27
N PRO A 225 -15.38 15.87 -44.85
CA PRO A 225 -15.04 16.04 -43.42
C PRO A 225 -15.93 17.05 -42.71
N TRP A 226 -16.55 18.02 -43.41
CA TRP A 226 -17.48 18.99 -42.86
C TRP A 226 -18.82 18.38 -42.34
N ASN A 227 -19.11 17.14 -42.69
CA ASN A 227 -20.24 16.36 -42.17
C ASN A 227 -19.85 15.59 -40.90
N GLY A 228 -18.56 15.57 -40.53
CA GLY A 228 -18.05 14.90 -39.33
C GLY A 228 -17.99 15.83 -38.11
N LYS A 229 -17.90 15.22 -36.94
CA LYS A 229 -17.58 15.87 -35.65
C LYS A 229 -16.54 15.00 -34.96
N SER A 230 -15.32 15.52 -34.86
CA SER A 230 -14.20 14.71 -34.33
C SER A 230 -14.22 14.61 -32.80
N ALA A 231 -14.51 13.44 -32.31
CA ALA A 231 -14.38 13.13 -30.87
C ALA A 231 -12.92 13.21 -30.40
N LEU A 232 -11.95 12.93 -31.30
CA LEU A 232 -10.53 13.07 -30.99
C LEU A 232 -10.15 14.53 -30.75
N ASP A 233 -10.71 15.50 -31.50
CA ASP A 233 -10.46 16.91 -31.27
C ASP A 233 -10.96 17.33 -29.86
N GLY A 234 -12.11 16.80 -29.42
CA GLY A 234 -12.61 16.99 -28.06
C GLY A 234 -11.64 16.47 -27.01
N LEU A 235 -11.08 15.28 -27.23
CA LEU A 235 -10.08 14.68 -26.35
C LEU A 235 -8.78 15.50 -26.33
N GLU A 236 -8.30 15.97 -27.50
CA GLU A 236 -7.10 16.79 -27.58
C GLU A 236 -7.28 18.14 -26.89
N PHE A 237 -8.41 18.84 -27.07
CA PHE A 237 -8.73 20.05 -26.33
C PHE A 237 -8.79 19.83 -24.83
N PHE A 238 -9.36 18.71 -24.38
CA PHE A 238 -9.39 18.35 -22.96
C PHE A 238 -7.98 18.14 -22.40
N THR A 239 -7.16 17.33 -23.05
CA THR A 239 -5.79 17.05 -22.59
C THR A 239 -4.90 18.29 -22.65
N MET A 240 -5.06 19.11 -23.66
CA MET A 240 -4.39 20.41 -23.76
C MET A 240 -4.82 21.35 -22.61
N GLY A 241 -6.11 21.43 -22.31
CA GLY A 241 -6.63 22.20 -21.18
C GLY A 241 -6.08 21.72 -19.83
N LEU A 242 -5.96 20.39 -19.61
CA LEU A 242 -5.32 19.84 -18.43
C LEU A 242 -3.84 20.25 -18.36
N ASN A 243 -3.12 20.22 -19.48
CA ASN A 243 -1.71 20.60 -19.52
C ASN A 243 -1.50 22.09 -19.23
N TYR A 244 -2.35 22.97 -19.70
CA TYR A 244 -2.30 24.38 -19.32
C TYR A 244 -2.70 24.63 -17.85
N MET A 245 -3.64 23.85 -17.32
CA MET A 245 -4.01 23.94 -15.90
C MET A 245 -2.85 23.62 -14.96
N ARG A 246 -1.87 22.77 -15.38
CA ARG A 246 -0.72 22.39 -14.55
C ARG A 246 0.08 23.56 -14.02
N GLU A 247 0.14 24.68 -14.76
CA GLU A 247 0.82 25.91 -14.34
C GLU A 247 0.08 26.65 -13.22
N HIS A 248 -1.21 26.38 -13.05
CA HIS A 248 -2.11 27.13 -12.18
C HIS A 248 -2.66 26.30 -11.01
N VAL A 249 -2.01 25.19 -10.65
CA VAL A 249 -2.31 24.36 -9.48
C VAL A 249 -1.14 24.32 -8.51
N LYS A 250 -1.37 23.89 -7.27
CA LYS A 250 -0.30 23.77 -6.26
C LYS A 250 0.78 22.77 -6.71
N PRO A 251 2.03 22.94 -6.27
CA PRO A 251 3.14 22.02 -6.59
C PRO A 251 2.91 20.58 -6.12
N THR A 252 1.99 20.35 -5.18
CA THR A 252 1.58 19.03 -4.68
C THR A 252 0.69 18.27 -5.64
N VAL A 253 -0.02 18.97 -6.53
CA VAL A 253 -0.93 18.36 -7.51
C VAL A 253 -0.16 17.53 -8.53
N ARG A 254 -0.71 16.35 -8.83
CA ARG A 254 -0.25 15.50 -9.94
C ARG A 254 -1.43 15.16 -10.83
N ILE A 255 -1.29 15.39 -12.13
CA ILE A 255 -2.30 15.08 -13.13
C ILE A 255 -1.68 14.13 -14.16
N HIS A 256 -2.27 12.97 -14.31
CA HIS A 256 -1.86 11.97 -15.30
C HIS A 256 -3.07 11.60 -16.15
N TYR A 257 -2.83 11.26 -17.40
CA TYR A 257 -3.88 10.70 -18.27
C TYR A 257 -3.28 9.69 -19.23
N GLN A 258 -4.14 8.78 -19.68
CA GLN A 258 -3.85 7.80 -20.71
C GLN A 258 -4.97 7.81 -21.73
N ILE A 259 -4.64 8.06 -23.00
CA ILE A 259 -5.58 7.92 -24.11
C ILE A 259 -5.83 6.43 -24.31
N GLN A 260 -7.08 6.00 -24.12
CA GLN A 260 -7.49 4.61 -24.27
C GLN A 260 -8.05 4.33 -25.66
N HIS A 261 -8.64 5.33 -26.30
CA HIS A 261 -9.14 5.29 -27.66
C HIS A 261 -9.09 6.69 -28.30
N GLY A 262 -8.69 6.78 -29.56
CA GLY A 262 -8.58 8.05 -30.30
C GLY A 262 -8.93 7.89 -31.81
N GLY A 263 -9.69 6.84 -32.17
CA GLY A 263 -10.03 6.49 -33.52
C GLY A 263 -9.26 5.27 -34.03
N ASP A 264 -9.77 4.63 -35.10
CA ASP A 264 -9.26 3.36 -35.64
C ASP A 264 -8.44 3.53 -36.91
N VAL A 265 -8.83 4.45 -37.80
CA VAL A 265 -8.19 4.66 -39.11
C VAL A 265 -8.13 6.15 -39.47
N VAL A 266 -7.03 6.55 -40.14
CA VAL A 266 -6.73 7.97 -40.41
C VAL A 266 -7.67 8.64 -41.43
N ASN A 267 -8.34 7.87 -42.27
CA ASN A 267 -9.22 8.37 -43.33
C ASN A 267 -10.70 8.47 -42.91
N VAL A 268 -11.01 8.29 -41.62
CA VAL A 268 -12.34 8.50 -41.03
C VAL A 268 -12.23 9.50 -39.90
N VAL A 269 -13.12 10.50 -39.85
CA VAL A 269 -13.26 11.41 -38.73
C VAL A 269 -13.70 10.59 -37.50
N PRO A 270 -12.94 10.56 -36.39
CA PRO A 270 -13.27 9.73 -35.23
C PRO A 270 -14.57 10.16 -34.55
N ASP A 271 -15.51 9.27 -34.41
CA ASP A 271 -16.81 9.51 -33.72
C ASP A 271 -16.81 9.11 -32.24
N TYR A 272 -15.74 8.47 -31.78
CA TYR A 272 -15.54 8.13 -30.37
C TYR A 272 -14.10 8.32 -29.94
N ALA A 273 -13.90 8.90 -28.75
CA ALA A 273 -12.60 9.00 -28.11
C ALA A 273 -12.73 8.86 -26.58
N ARG A 274 -11.71 8.29 -25.95
CA ARG A 274 -11.73 7.97 -24.52
C ARG A 274 -10.38 8.23 -23.87
N VAL A 275 -10.39 8.89 -22.72
CA VAL A 275 -9.20 9.17 -21.93
C VAL A 275 -9.47 8.87 -20.44
N TRP A 276 -8.56 8.09 -19.83
CA TRP A 276 -8.54 7.87 -18.40
C TRP A 276 -7.63 8.90 -17.75
N THR A 277 -8.14 9.61 -16.73
CA THR A 277 -7.44 10.69 -16.04
C THR A 277 -7.37 10.40 -14.56
N ARG A 278 -6.21 10.65 -13.95
CA ARG A 278 -5.96 10.60 -12.51
C ARG A 278 -5.43 11.94 -12.01
N VAL A 279 -6.08 12.48 -10.99
CA VAL A 279 -5.61 13.67 -10.26
C VAL A 279 -5.27 13.26 -8.84
N ARG A 280 -4.14 13.74 -8.33
CA ARG A 280 -3.72 13.57 -6.93
C ARG A 280 -3.37 14.91 -6.31
N ASP A 281 -3.59 15.02 -5.00
CA ASP A 281 -3.09 16.13 -4.17
C ASP A 281 -2.86 15.65 -2.73
N ALA A 282 -2.19 16.49 -1.95
CA ALA A 282 -1.92 16.23 -0.53
C ALA A 282 -3.20 16.13 0.32
N LYS A 283 -4.28 16.82 -0.08
CA LYS A 283 -5.55 16.89 0.64
C LYS A 283 -6.73 16.68 -0.31
N ARG A 284 -7.71 15.90 0.15
CA ARG A 284 -8.92 15.63 -0.61
C ARG A 284 -9.67 16.90 -1.00
N VAL A 285 -9.86 17.81 -0.08
CA VAL A 285 -10.59 19.06 -0.32
C VAL A 285 -9.95 19.91 -1.43
N GLU A 286 -8.61 19.93 -1.50
CA GLU A 286 -7.87 20.67 -2.53
C GLU A 286 -7.90 19.91 -3.87
N MET A 287 -7.78 18.59 -3.84
CA MET A 287 -7.89 17.72 -5.01
C MET A 287 -9.28 17.85 -5.66
N ASP A 288 -10.37 17.94 -4.88
CA ASP A 288 -11.72 18.09 -5.38
C ASP A 288 -11.91 19.39 -6.17
N GLU A 289 -11.22 20.49 -5.81
CA GLU A 289 -11.24 21.73 -6.60
C GLU A 289 -10.56 21.55 -7.98
N VAL A 290 -9.46 20.82 -8.01
CA VAL A 290 -8.77 20.49 -9.27
C VAL A 290 -9.65 19.57 -10.14
N TYR A 291 -10.34 18.61 -9.53
CA TYR A 291 -11.28 17.74 -10.23
C TYR A 291 -12.47 18.51 -10.83
N LYS A 292 -13.09 19.41 -10.06
CA LYS A 292 -14.14 20.30 -10.56
C LYS A 292 -13.65 21.10 -11.78
N ARG A 293 -12.43 21.64 -11.69
CA ARG A 293 -11.85 22.37 -12.82
C ARG A 293 -11.61 21.48 -14.03
N ALA A 294 -11.18 20.23 -13.85
CA ALA A 294 -11.04 19.27 -14.94
C ALA A 294 -12.38 18.95 -15.61
N GLN A 295 -13.48 18.86 -14.86
CA GLN A 295 -14.82 18.69 -15.40
C GLN A 295 -15.25 19.88 -16.27
N GLU A 296 -14.95 21.12 -15.86
CA GLU A 296 -15.22 22.32 -16.65
C GLU A 296 -14.39 22.38 -17.92
N ILE A 297 -13.14 21.89 -17.88
CA ILE A 297 -12.29 21.77 -19.07
C ILE A 297 -12.89 20.76 -20.05
N ALA A 298 -13.37 19.60 -19.56
CA ALA A 298 -14.03 18.61 -20.43
C ALA A 298 -15.28 19.19 -21.11
N ARG A 299 -16.10 19.94 -20.36
CA ARG A 299 -17.25 20.65 -20.93
C ARG A 299 -16.86 21.67 -22.00
N GLY A 300 -15.81 22.46 -21.73
CA GLY A 300 -15.28 23.44 -22.71
C GLY A 300 -14.73 22.78 -23.96
N ALA A 301 -14.01 21.66 -23.80
CA ALA A 301 -13.47 20.87 -24.90
C ALA A 301 -14.57 20.31 -25.83
N ALA A 302 -15.64 19.79 -25.24
CA ALA A 302 -16.80 19.29 -25.99
C ALA A 302 -17.48 20.40 -26.81
N ILE A 303 -17.64 21.60 -26.23
CA ILE A 303 -18.19 22.78 -26.95
C ILE A 303 -17.28 23.18 -28.10
N MET A 304 -15.96 23.23 -27.91
CA MET A 304 -15.00 23.61 -28.95
C MET A 304 -14.99 22.63 -30.12
N ALA A 305 -15.08 21.32 -29.83
CA ALA A 305 -15.11 20.27 -30.85
C ALA A 305 -16.51 20.02 -31.44
N ASN A 306 -17.56 20.65 -30.91
CA ASN A 306 -18.96 20.41 -31.26
C ASN A 306 -19.36 18.92 -31.14
N VAL A 307 -18.99 18.28 -30.03
CA VAL A 307 -19.24 16.86 -29.72
C VAL A 307 -19.95 16.74 -28.36
N ASP A 308 -20.55 15.58 -28.11
CA ASP A 308 -21.06 15.22 -26.79
C ASP A 308 -19.95 14.68 -25.89
N TYR A 309 -20.15 14.71 -24.57
CA TYR A 309 -19.17 14.14 -23.65
C TYR A 309 -19.86 13.50 -22.43
N LYS A 310 -19.15 12.54 -21.84
CA LYS A 310 -19.55 11.88 -20.60
C LYS A 310 -18.36 11.76 -19.66
N ILE A 311 -18.57 12.00 -18.37
CA ILE A 311 -17.58 11.77 -17.32
C ILE A 311 -18.06 10.62 -16.43
N THR A 312 -17.24 9.59 -16.29
CA THR A 312 -17.48 8.48 -15.38
C THR A 312 -16.45 8.50 -14.28
N LEU A 313 -16.89 8.72 -13.03
CA LEU A 313 -16.04 8.57 -11.85
C LEU A 313 -15.70 7.09 -11.68
N VAL A 314 -14.43 6.76 -11.62
CA VAL A 314 -13.94 5.39 -11.40
C VAL A 314 -13.73 5.13 -9.92
N SER A 315 -12.98 6.02 -9.25
CA SER A 315 -12.71 5.94 -7.82
C SER A 315 -12.23 7.28 -7.26
N GLY A 316 -12.15 7.37 -5.93
CA GLY A 316 -11.58 8.54 -5.26
C GLY A 316 -11.25 8.20 -3.82
N LEU A 317 -10.02 8.54 -3.40
CA LEU A 317 -9.48 8.26 -2.08
C LEU A 317 -9.23 9.53 -1.29
N HIS A 318 -9.33 9.43 0.03
CA HIS A 318 -8.84 10.44 0.96
C HIS A 318 -7.34 10.25 1.24
N GLU A 319 -6.69 11.33 1.65
CA GLU A 319 -5.37 11.24 2.27
C GLU A 319 -5.45 10.49 3.62
N LEU A 320 -4.35 9.84 4.02
CA LEU A 320 -4.27 9.18 5.31
C LEU A 320 -4.14 10.19 6.46
N ILE A 321 -4.97 10.06 7.48
CA ILE A 321 -4.89 10.82 8.73
C ILE A 321 -3.84 10.17 9.65
N VAL A 322 -2.79 10.92 9.96
CA VAL A 322 -1.67 10.41 10.77
C VAL A 322 -2.04 10.37 12.26
N ASN A 323 -1.92 9.20 12.88
CA ASN A 323 -2.08 8.99 14.32
C ASN A 323 -0.71 8.94 15.00
N ARG A 324 -0.19 10.09 15.44
CA ARG A 324 1.11 10.16 16.10
C ARG A 324 1.17 9.46 17.45
N THR A 325 0.07 9.46 18.20
CA THR A 325 0.00 8.79 19.53
C THR A 325 0.13 7.27 19.35
N GLY A 326 -0.62 6.70 18.41
CA GLY A 326 -0.50 5.28 18.07
C GLY A 326 0.88 4.92 17.51
N ALA A 327 1.42 5.77 16.62
CA ALA A 327 2.77 5.56 16.07
C ALA A 327 3.86 5.60 17.16
N ALA A 328 3.74 6.45 18.19
CA ALA A 328 4.68 6.46 19.32
C ALA A 328 4.61 5.17 20.16
N ALA A 329 3.41 4.62 20.38
CA ALA A 329 3.25 3.34 21.05
C ALA A 329 3.85 2.17 20.24
N LEU A 330 3.63 2.18 18.92
CA LEU A 330 4.21 1.22 17.99
C LEU A 330 5.74 1.33 17.94
N GLN A 331 6.29 2.55 17.89
CA GLN A 331 7.74 2.78 17.93
C GLN A 331 8.38 2.15 19.17
N ALA A 332 7.74 2.30 20.34
CA ALA A 332 8.22 1.67 21.57
C ALA A 332 8.19 0.12 21.49
N ASN A 333 7.24 -0.48 20.74
CA ASN A 333 7.25 -1.92 20.48
C ASN A 333 8.41 -2.33 19.58
N LEU A 334 8.67 -1.58 18.52
CA LEU A 334 9.82 -1.83 17.61
C LEU A 334 11.14 -1.79 18.40
N GLU A 335 11.32 -0.78 19.26
CA GLU A 335 12.52 -0.64 20.11
C GLU A 335 12.69 -1.80 21.11
N LEU A 336 11.58 -2.39 21.58
CA LEU A 336 11.62 -3.60 22.42
C LEU A 336 11.97 -4.86 21.63
N LEU A 337 11.51 -4.98 20.38
CA LEU A 337 11.81 -6.11 19.50
C LEU A 337 13.27 -6.11 19.05
N GLY A 338 13.85 -4.92 18.85
CA GLY A 338 15.20 -4.76 18.32
C GLY A 338 15.31 -4.98 16.81
N ASP A 339 16.51 -4.92 16.31
CA ASP A 339 16.83 -4.99 14.89
C ASP A 339 16.49 -6.37 14.27
N ILE A 340 16.23 -6.40 12.97
CA ILE A 340 16.04 -7.65 12.22
C ILE A 340 17.42 -8.26 11.91
N GLU A 341 17.66 -9.49 12.33
CA GLU A 341 18.92 -10.18 12.03
C GLU A 341 18.90 -10.79 10.62
N TYR A 342 19.84 -10.40 9.77
CA TYR A 342 20.05 -10.95 8.43
C TYR A 342 21.31 -11.80 8.35
N THR A 343 21.24 -12.93 7.63
CA THR A 343 22.41 -13.78 7.37
C THR A 343 23.30 -13.17 6.28
N THR A 344 24.51 -13.72 6.10
CA THR A 344 25.43 -13.32 5.02
C THR A 344 24.81 -13.55 3.65
N GLU A 345 24.07 -14.63 3.47
CA GLU A 345 23.37 -15.01 2.23
C GLU A 345 22.27 -14.00 1.90
N GLU A 346 21.49 -13.59 2.90
CA GLU A 346 20.42 -12.59 2.77
C GLU A 346 20.99 -11.21 2.43
N MET A 347 22.08 -10.81 3.08
CA MET A 347 22.80 -9.59 2.74
C MET A 347 23.37 -9.63 1.32
N THR A 348 23.84 -10.78 0.87
CA THR A 348 24.35 -10.98 -0.49
C THR A 348 23.23 -10.92 -1.51
N PHE A 349 22.08 -11.53 -1.23
CA PHE A 349 20.89 -11.42 -2.07
C PHE A 349 20.43 -9.98 -2.21
N GLY A 350 20.33 -9.24 -1.09
CA GLY A 350 19.96 -7.81 -1.08
C GLY A 350 20.91 -6.97 -1.94
N LYS A 351 22.22 -7.17 -1.83
CA LYS A 351 23.22 -6.53 -2.70
C LYS A 351 23.08 -6.93 -4.17
N GLY A 352 22.67 -8.16 -4.45
CA GLY A 352 22.37 -8.62 -5.81
C GLY A 352 21.18 -7.86 -6.44
N ILE A 353 20.09 -7.68 -5.67
CA ILE A 353 18.94 -6.84 -6.08
C ILE A 353 19.39 -5.40 -6.37
N GLN A 354 20.20 -4.82 -5.47
CA GLN A 354 20.72 -3.45 -5.64
C GLN A 354 21.62 -3.34 -6.88
N ALA A 355 22.48 -4.30 -7.12
CA ALA A 355 23.34 -4.34 -8.31
C ALA A 355 22.50 -4.40 -9.61
N ALA A 356 21.47 -5.27 -9.64
CA ALA A 356 20.60 -5.44 -10.80
C ALA A 356 19.64 -4.26 -11.05
N THR A 357 19.46 -3.38 -10.04
CA THR A 357 18.63 -2.17 -10.12
C THR A 357 19.43 -0.86 -10.10
N ASP A 358 20.75 -0.94 -10.23
CA ASP A 358 21.68 0.21 -10.23
C ASP A 358 21.55 1.08 -8.96
N LYS A 359 21.63 0.42 -7.80
CA LYS A 359 21.57 1.06 -6.47
C LYS A 359 22.86 0.81 -5.66
N PRO A 360 23.16 1.65 -4.65
CA PRO A 360 24.29 1.42 -3.74
C PRO A 360 24.19 0.06 -3.05
N LEU A 361 25.29 -0.70 -2.99
CA LEU A 361 25.36 -2.08 -2.49
C LEU A 361 25.43 -2.13 -0.95
N THR A 362 24.42 -1.66 -0.26
CA THR A 362 24.32 -1.64 1.22
C THR A 362 23.78 -2.94 1.80
N GLY A 363 23.01 -3.71 1.01
CA GLY A 363 22.28 -4.88 1.49
C GLY A 363 21.00 -4.50 2.21
N MET A 364 20.53 -5.37 3.10
CA MET A 364 19.33 -5.17 3.91
C MET A 364 19.58 -4.16 5.03
N ASP A 365 18.63 -3.28 5.30
CA ASP A 365 18.65 -2.41 6.47
C ASP A 365 18.00 -3.14 7.66
N ALA A 366 18.82 -3.51 8.63
CA ALA A 366 18.38 -4.18 9.84
C ALA A 366 17.75 -3.23 10.87
N SER A 367 18.09 -1.94 10.79
CA SER A 367 17.85 -0.98 11.86
C SER A 367 16.41 -0.49 11.94
N ILE A 368 15.99 -0.17 13.17
CA ILE A 368 14.74 0.53 13.41
C ILE A 368 14.99 2.02 13.25
N ARG A 369 14.26 2.64 12.32
CA ARG A 369 14.32 4.10 12.13
C ARG A 369 13.62 4.80 13.29
N PRO A 370 14.17 5.91 13.78
CA PRO A 370 13.53 6.69 14.82
C PRO A 370 12.21 7.29 14.32
N LEU A 371 11.29 7.57 15.25
CA LEU A 371 10.02 8.21 14.93
C LEU A 371 10.26 9.60 14.31
N GLU A 372 9.93 9.74 13.04
CA GLU A 372 10.11 10.98 12.27
C GLU A 372 9.10 12.07 12.66
N ARG A 373 9.31 13.27 12.14
CA ARG A 373 8.28 14.31 12.11
C ARG A 373 7.34 14.04 10.94
N THR A 374 6.05 14.28 11.14
CA THR A 374 5.08 14.29 10.05
C THR A 374 5.44 15.41 9.07
N ARG A 375 5.54 15.09 7.80
CA ARG A 375 5.78 16.07 6.74
C ARG A 375 4.50 16.87 6.49
N GLU A 376 4.64 18.12 6.11
CA GLU A 376 3.51 18.96 5.71
C GLU A 376 2.77 18.38 4.50
N TYR A 377 3.55 17.85 3.54
CA TYR A 377 3.02 17.23 2.33
C TYR A 377 3.51 15.78 2.24
N PRO A 378 2.63 14.83 1.82
CA PRO A 378 3.03 13.45 1.64
C PRO A 378 4.06 13.32 0.53
N ASN A 379 4.98 12.38 0.72
CA ASN A 379 6.06 12.04 -0.23
C ASN A 379 5.86 10.62 -0.80
N GLY A 380 4.67 10.09 -0.69
CA GLY A 380 4.33 8.74 -1.10
C GLY A 380 3.19 8.69 -2.11
N GLY A 381 2.73 7.49 -2.39
CA GLY A 381 1.58 7.22 -3.22
C GLY A 381 0.25 7.54 -2.55
N SER A 382 -0.79 6.95 -3.08
CA SER A 382 -2.13 6.92 -2.49
C SER A 382 -2.40 5.49 -2.03
N SER A 383 -3.21 5.32 -1.00
CA SER A 383 -3.72 4.01 -0.57
C SER A 383 -5.14 4.18 -0.03
N ASP A 384 -5.97 3.18 -0.21
CA ASP A 384 -7.33 3.14 0.32
C ASP A 384 -7.39 2.95 1.85
N VAL A 385 -6.26 2.70 2.52
CA VAL A 385 -6.10 2.84 3.98
C VAL A 385 -6.40 4.29 4.43
N GLY A 386 -6.21 5.27 3.54
CA GLY A 386 -6.64 6.65 3.77
C GLY A 386 -8.10 6.70 4.20
N ASP A 387 -9.02 6.09 3.45
CA ASP A 387 -10.47 6.11 3.73
C ASP A 387 -10.83 5.39 5.04
N VAL A 388 -10.09 4.36 5.44
CA VAL A 388 -10.21 3.75 6.77
C VAL A 388 -9.83 4.74 7.86
N SER A 389 -8.75 5.50 7.68
CA SER A 389 -8.25 6.48 8.66
C SER A 389 -9.22 7.65 8.92
N TRP A 390 -10.16 7.90 7.99
CA TRP A 390 -11.23 8.88 8.17
C TRP A 390 -12.41 8.37 8.97
N GLN A 391 -12.48 7.06 9.22
CA GLN A 391 -13.54 6.43 10.01
C GLN A 391 -13.06 6.02 11.41
N VAL A 392 -11.79 5.62 11.55
CA VAL A 392 -11.21 5.07 12.78
C VAL A 392 -9.76 5.53 12.95
N PRO A 393 -9.27 5.72 14.19
CA PRO A 393 -7.85 5.94 14.44
C PRO A 393 -7.00 4.82 13.83
N GLN A 394 -6.16 5.17 12.84
CA GLN A 394 -5.30 4.24 12.12
C GLN A 394 -3.87 4.28 12.67
N ILE A 395 -3.23 3.11 12.83
CA ILE A 395 -1.82 2.96 13.23
C ILE A 395 -1.14 2.06 12.20
N SER A 396 -0.05 2.54 11.63
CA SER A 396 0.64 1.86 10.54
C SER A 396 2.14 1.75 10.79
N LEU A 397 2.76 0.66 10.31
CA LEU A 397 4.20 0.52 10.27
C LEU A 397 4.67 0.08 8.89
N ALA A 398 5.92 0.41 8.56
CA ALA A 398 6.65 -0.21 7.48
C ALA A 398 7.69 -1.17 8.06
N VAL A 399 7.91 -2.30 7.40
CA VAL A 399 8.94 -3.28 7.79
C VAL A 399 9.84 -3.62 6.61
N THR A 400 11.13 -3.72 6.85
CA THR A 400 12.13 -4.07 5.84
C THR A 400 11.86 -5.47 5.30
N THR A 401 11.49 -5.55 4.02
CA THR A 401 11.30 -6.78 3.24
C THR A 401 12.15 -6.79 1.96
N ALA A 402 12.72 -5.64 1.60
CA ALA A 402 13.59 -5.46 0.44
C ALA A 402 14.72 -4.48 0.78
N PRO A 403 15.87 -4.52 0.08
CA PRO A 403 16.97 -3.60 0.32
C PRO A 403 16.63 -2.16 -0.06
N GLU A 404 17.30 -1.18 0.56
CA GLU A 404 17.08 0.24 0.28
C GLU A 404 17.33 0.58 -1.19
N GLY A 405 16.45 1.40 -1.75
CA GLY A 405 16.49 1.80 -3.15
C GLY A 405 15.81 0.83 -4.12
N THR A 406 15.30 -0.31 -3.66
CA THR A 406 14.52 -1.23 -4.50
C THR A 406 13.34 -0.48 -5.15
N PRO A 407 13.19 -0.51 -6.48
CA PRO A 407 12.04 0.09 -7.13
C PRO A 407 10.77 -0.70 -6.78
N TRP A 408 9.79 -0.01 -6.21
CA TRP A 408 8.48 -0.61 -5.90
C TRP A 408 7.68 -0.84 -7.18
N HIS A 409 6.70 -1.73 -7.15
CA HIS A 409 5.95 -2.19 -8.32
C HIS A 409 6.86 -2.75 -9.43
N SER A 410 7.84 -3.55 -9.03
CA SER A 410 8.79 -4.17 -9.95
C SER A 410 9.08 -5.63 -9.60
N TRP A 411 9.73 -6.33 -10.55
CA TRP A 411 10.23 -7.67 -10.37
C TRP A 411 11.10 -7.84 -9.09
N ALA A 412 11.82 -6.79 -8.70
CA ALA A 412 12.74 -6.84 -7.56
C ALA A 412 11.99 -7.04 -6.23
N VAL A 413 10.82 -6.41 -6.06
CA VAL A 413 9.97 -6.63 -4.88
C VAL A 413 9.38 -8.04 -4.89
N VAL A 414 8.93 -8.53 -6.05
CA VAL A 414 8.42 -9.91 -6.20
C VAL A 414 9.48 -10.93 -5.78
N ALA A 415 10.73 -10.76 -6.24
CA ALA A 415 11.85 -11.63 -5.86
C ALA A 415 12.08 -11.62 -4.35
N CYS A 416 12.03 -10.46 -3.71
CA CYS A 416 12.20 -10.32 -2.26
C CYS A 416 11.04 -10.95 -1.47
N GLY A 417 9.80 -10.84 -1.97
CA GLY A 417 8.59 -11.35 -1.32
C GLY A 417 8.52 -12.87 -1.18
N GLY A 418 9.18 -13.62 -2.04
CA GLY A 418 9.31 -15.09 -1.95
C GLY A 418 10.60 -15.56 -1.29
N MET A 419 11.39 -14.66 -0.69
CA MET A 419 12.67 -14.99 -0.04
C MET A 419 12.60 -14.81 1.48
N SER A 420 13.54 -15.46 2.18
CA SER A 420 13.66 -15.38 3.65
C SER A 420 13.73 -13.93 4.18
N ILE A 421 14.23 -12.97 3.40
CA ILE A 421 14.24 -11.54 3.74
C ILE A 421 12.81 -10.98 3.86
N GLY A 422 11.92 -11.35 2.93
CA GLY A 422 10.49 -11.02 3.00
C GLY A 422 9.82 -11.71 4.19
N HIS A 423 10.07 -13.03 4.35
CA HIS A 423 9.52 -13.83 5.45
C HIS A 423 9.91 -13.30 6.84
N LYS A 424 11.15 -12.83 7.01
CA LYS A 424 11.58 -12.16 8.25
C LYS A 424 10.80 -10.87 8.51
N GLY A 425 10.55 -10.09 7.47
CA GLY A 425 9.72 -8.88 7.56
C GLY A 425 8.29 -9.18 7.96
N LEU A 426 7.67 -10.20 7.35
CA LEU A 426 6.32 -10.69 7.71
C LEU A 426 6.24 -11.07 9.20
N VAL A 427 7.16 -11.92 9.67
CA VAL A 427 7.18 -12.38 11.07
C VAL A 427 7.45 -11.23 12.03
N TYR A 428 8.32 -10.31 11.66
CA TYR A 428 8.63 -9.13 12.46
C TYR A 428 7.40 -8.20 12.58
N ALA A 429 6.71 -7.95 11.46
CA ALA A 429 5.50 -7.13 11.45
C ALA A 429 4.41 -7.73 12.35
N ALA A 430 4.21 -9.05 12.30
CA ALA A 430 3.24 -9.73 13.14
C ALA A 430 3.54 -9.61 14.64
N LYS A 431 4.83 -9.46 15.04
CA LYS A 431 5.25 -9.28 16.43
C LYS A 431 5.10 -7.85 16.93
N ALA A 432 5.22 -6.87 16.06
CA ALA A 432 5.25 -5.44 16.38
C ALA A 432 3.87 -4.89 16.77
#